data_ca748caff228b5c7ce4b6bde4ce906f3
#
_entry.id   ca748caff228b5c7ce4b6bde4ce906f3
#
_cell.length_a   1.000
_cell.length_b   1.000
_cell.length_c   1.000
_cell.angle_alpha   90.00
_cell.angle_beta   90.00
_cell.angle_gamma   90.00
#
_symmetry.space_group_name_H-M   'P 1'
#
loop_
_entity.id
_entity.type
_entity.pdbx_description
1 polymer ?
#
loop_
_entity_poly.entity_id
_entity_poly.type
_entity_poly.pdbx_seq_one_letter_code
_entity_poly.pdbx_strand_id
1 'polypeptide(L)'
;SMEYEPDSFETMHQKLEFITRLLLFVEPRLNVVELAPKGTGKSYVFNNISKYGWLVSGGKVTRAKLFYDRAKDQSGILKNHDFCAFDEIQTIVFQEPAELQGALKSYLEQGKATIGDKEFTSECGLMLMGNIPLTEDRKPVNKRYFDALPDSFRESALLDRFHCFIEGWYLPRINKSMIYKGWTMNMEYFSEIMHTLRVQNVY
;
A
#
# COMPACT_ATOMS: atom_id res chain seq x y z
N SER A 1 -16.83 -4.19 -6.42
CA SER A 1 -16.77 -3.95 -7.86
C SER A 1 -15.54 -3.10 -8.21
N MET A 2 -14.41 -3.74 -8.44
CA MET A 2 -13.17 -3.07 -8.85
C MET A 2 -13.09 -2.89 -10.39
N GLU A 3 -14.24 -2.83 -11.06
CA GLU A 3 -14.37 -2.70 -12.52
C GLU A 3 -13.73 -3.83 -13.35
N TYR A 4 -13.41 -4.96 -12.73
CA TYR A 4 -12.86 -6.12 -13.42
C TYR A 4 -13.87 -7.26 -13.49
N GLU A 5 -13.86 -7.96 -14.63
CA GLU A 5 -14.65 -9.17 -14.85
C GLU A 5 -14.08 -10.31 -14.00
N PRO A 6 -14.85 -10.84 -13.01
CA PRO A 6 -14.34 -11.90 -12.14
C PRO A 6 -13.88 -13.17 -12.87
N ASP A 7 -14.52 -13.48 -13.99
CA ASP A 7 -14.22 -14.67 -14.80
C ASP A 7 -13.02 -14.50 -15.72
N SER A 8 -12.44 -13.28 -15.77
CA SER A 8 -11.20 -13.02 -16.50
C SER A 8 -9.93 -13.46 -15.74
N PHE A 9 -10.06 -13.81 -14.46
CA PHE A 9 -8.97 -14.38 -13.67
C PHE A 9 -8.96 -15.90 -13.85
N GLU A 10 -7.81 -16.46 -14.19
CA GLU A 10 -7.65 -17.87 -14.52
C GLU A 10 -7.82 -18.81 -13.32
N THR A 11 -7.48 -18.32 -12.12
CA THR A 11 -7.49 -19.15 -10.91
C THR A 11 -8.14 -18.41 -9.73
N MET A 12 -8.65 -19.18 -8.76
CA MET A 12 -9.14 -18.62 -7.49
C MET A 12 -8.02 -17.90 -6.73
N HIS A 13 -6.79 -18.40 -6.83
CA HIS A 13 -5.63 -17.76 -6.21
C HIS A 13 -5.44 -16.34 -6.74
N GLN A 14 -5.48 -16.12 -8.04
CA GLN A 14 -5.41 -14.78 -8.64
C GLN A 14 -6.54 -13.87 -8.16
N LYS A 15 -7.76 -14.39 -8.04
CA LYS A 15 -8.92 -13.62 -7.52
C LYS A 15 -8.67 -13.19 -6.07
N LEU A 16 -8.20 -14.10 -5.24
CA LEU A 16 -7.90 -13.82 -3.82
C LEU A 16 -6.76 -12.81 -3.67
N GLU A 17 -5.65 -13.01 -4.37
CA GLU A 17 -4.53 -12.06 -4.38
C GLU A 17 -4.97 -10.64 -4.80
N PHE A 18 -5.85 -10.56 -5.81
CA PHE A 18 -6.37 -9.27 -6.25
C PHE A 18 -7.28 -8.62 -5.19
N ILE A 19 -8.15 -9.40 -4.52
CA ILE A 19 -9.06 -8.93 -3.47
C ILE A 19 -8.31 -8.58 -2.20
N THR A 20 -7.19 -9.24 -1.89
CA THR A 20 -6.35 -8.95 -0.72
C THR A 20 -5.92 -7.49 -0.65
N ARG A 21 -5.78 -6.81 -1.79
CA ARG A 21 -5.53 -5.36 -1.84
C ARG A 21 -6.61 -4.54 -1.12
N LEU A 22 -7.86 -5.02 -1.09
CA LEU A 22 -8.99 -4.34 -0.45
C LEU A 22 -8.92 -4.37 1.08
N LEU A 23 -8.17 -5.30 1.66
CA LEU A 23 -8.00 -5.37 3.12
C LEU A 23 -7.44 -4.06 3.68
N LEU A 24 -6.57 -3.39 2.92
CA LEU A 24 -5.99 -2.10 3.32
C LEU A 24 -7.05 -1.00 3.52
N PHE A 25 -8.19 -1.12 2.83
CA PHE A 25 -9.27 -0.13 2.90
C PHE A 25 -10.16 -0.32 4.15
N VAL A 26 -10.19 -1.53 4.73
CA VAL A 26 -11.08 -1.87 5.85
C VAL A 26 -10.34 -2.16 7.16
N GLU A 27 -9.09 -2.63 7.10
CA GLU A 27 -8.34 -3.00 8.29
C GLU A 27 -7.44 -1.84 8.75
N PRO A 28 -7.67 -1.27 9.96
CA PRO A 28 -6.81 -0.25 10.52
C PRO A 28 -5.37 -0.75 10.71
N ARG A 29 -4.40 0.12 10.41
CA ARG A 29 -2.96 -0.14 10.57
C ARG A 29 -2.44 -1.38 9.86
N LEU A 30 -3.16 -1.89 8.87
CA LEU A 30 -2.66 -2.98 8.04
C LEU A 30 -1.48 -2.50 7.20
N ASN A 31 -0.33 -3.15 7.32
CA ASN A 31 0.89 -2.81 6.60
C ASN A 31 1.20 -3.93 5.60
N VAL A 32 1.30 -3.57 4.33
CA VAL A 32 1.38 -4.51 3.20
C VAL A 32 2.54 -4.18 2.28
N VAL A 33 3.24 -5.20 1.80
CA VAL A 33 4.18 -5.09 0.69
C VAL A 33 3.62 -5.85 -0.51
N GLU A 34 3.59 -5.23 -1.67
CA GLU A 34 3.27 -5.89 -2.94
C GLU A 34 4.42 -5.74 -3.92
N LEU A 35 4.93 -6.87 -4.39
CA LEU A 35 5.89 -6.90 -5.48
C LEU A 35 5.24 -7.56 -6.69
N ALA A 36 5.11 -6.80 -7.78
CA ALA A 36 4.44 -7.27 -8.98
C ALA A 36 5.08 -6.68 -10.24
N PRO A 37 4.95 -7.34 -11.39
CA PRO A 37 5.35 -6.75 -12.66
C PRO A 37 4.48 -5.53 -12.99
N LYS A 38 4.92 -4.74 -13.97
CA LYS A 38 4.14 -3.61 -14.49
C LYS A 38 2.83 -4.09 -15.13
N GLY A 39 1.78 -3.31 -14.94
CA GLY A 39 0.49 -3.55 -15.59
C GLY A 39 -0.46 -4.49 -14.86
N THR A 40 -0.23 -4.82 -13.58
CA THR A 40 -1.13 -5.64 -12.76
C THR A 40 -2.19 -4.81 -12.00
N GLY A 41 -2.35 -3.53 -12.34
CA GLY A 41 -3.39 -2.66 -11.78
C GLY A 41 -3.11 -2.12 -10.38
N LYS A 42 -1.88 -2.24 -9.84
CA LYS A 42 -1.52 -1.73 -8.49
C LYS A 42 -1.94 -0.28 -8.28
N SER A 43 -1.33 0.62 -9.03
CA SER A 43 -1.56 2.07 -8.90
C SER A 43 -3.01 2.45 -9.13
N TYR A 44 -3.70 1.76 -10.06
CA TYR A 44 -5.11 2.01 -10.36
C TYR A 44 -6.00 1.76 -9.15
N VAL A 45 -5.84 0.63 -8.48
CA VAL A 45 -6.64 0.25 -7.30
C VAL A 45 -6.51 1.31 -6.20
N PHE A 46 -5.29 1.68 -5.82
CA PHE A 46 -5.06 2.59 -4.71
C PHE A 46 -5.31 4.06 -5.03
N ASN A 47 -5.31 4.44 -6.30
CA ASN A 47 -5.60 5.81 -6.71
C ASN A 47 -7.09 6.09 -6.98
N ASN A 48 -7.87 5.06 -7.33
CA ASN A 48 -9.22 5.27 -7.86
C ASN A 48 -10.34 4.68 -6.99
N ILE A 49 -10.05 3.68 -6.13
CA ILE A 49 -11.11 2.98 -5.38
C ILE A 49 -11.54 3.74 -4.14
N SER A 50 -10.66 4.47 -3.48
CA SER A 50 -10.99 5.20 -2.26
C SER A 50 -10.45 6.62 -2.25
N LYS A 51 -11.30 7.57 -1.90
CA LYS A 51 -10.91 8.96 -1.63
C LYS A 51 -10.21 9.15 -0.28
N TYR A 52 -10.26 8.15 0.59
CA TYR A 52 -9.65 8.16 1.92
C TYR A 52 -8.20 7.71 1.93
N GLY A 53 -7.66 7.32 0.78
CA GLY A 53 -6.27 6.93 0.62
C GLY A 53 -5.39 8.04 0.06
N TRP A 54 -4.10 7.90 0.26
CA TRP A 54 -3.10 8.77 -0.35
C TRP A 54 -2.05 7.95 -1.10
N LEU A 55 -1.88 8.26 -2.39
CA LEU A 55 -0.86 7.63 -3.23
C LEU A 55 0.35 8.55 -3.36
N VAL A 56 1.52 8.06 -3.00
CA VAL A 56 2.82 8.70 -3.21
C VAL A 56 3.51 8.02 -4.40
N SER A 57 3.64 8.73 -5.51
CA SER A 57 4.36 8.25 -6.70
C SER A 57 5.62 9.05 -6.91
N GLY A 58 6.78 8.44 -6.62
CA GLY A 58 8.09 9.06 -6.79
C GLY A 58 8.36 10.27 -5.92
N GLY A 59 9.49 10.94 -6.19
CA GLY A 59 9.89 12.17 -5.52
C GLY A 59 10.50 11.98 -4.14
N LYS A 60 10.57 13.08 -3.38
CA LYS A 60 11.17 13.11 -2.04
C LYS A 60 10.12 12.95 -0.94
N VAL A 61 10.39 12.07 -0.01
CA VAL A 61 9.57 11.83 1.18
C VAL A 61 10.38 12.13 2.43
N THR A 62 9.85 12.99 3.27
CA THR A 62 10.45 13.38 4.56
C THR A 62 9.61 12.85 5.71
N ARG A 63 10.22 12.75 6.88
CA ARG A 63 9.51 12.46 8.14
C ARG A 63 8.38 13.46 8.39
N ALA A 64 8.63 14.76 8.13
CA ALA A 64 7.63 15.82 8.27
C ALA A 64 6.41 15.59 7.36
N LYS A 65 6.64 15.20 6.09
CA LYS A 65 5.55 14.92 5.14
C LYS A 65 4.68 13.74 5.59
N LEU A 66 5.27 12.70 6.19
CA LEU A 66 4.53 11.52 6.63
C LEU A 66 3.83 11.72 7.96
N PHE A 67 4.52 12.23 8.97
CA PHE A 67 4.05 12.28 10.34
C PHE A 67 3.57 13.67 10.76
N TYR A 68 4.47 14.61 10.92
CA TYR A 68 4.18 15.94 11.45
C TYR A 68 5.23 16.96 11.02
N ASP A 69 4.79 18.05 10.41
CA ASP A 69 5.62 19.20 10.04
C ASP A 69 5.63 20.21 11.19
N ARG A 70 6.72 20.22 11.96
CA ARG A 70 6.89 21.13 13.12
C ARG A 70 6.96 22.62 12.72
N ALA A 71 7.51 22.90 11.54
CA ALA A 71 7.65 24.30 11.08
C ALA A 71 6.31 24.94 10.70
N LYS A 72 5.38 24.12 10.22
CA LYS A 72 4.05 24.54 9.80
C LYS A 72 2.95 24.21 10.83
N ASP A 73 3.31 23.47 11.90
CA ASP A 73 2.36 22.94 12.88
C ASP A 73 1.23 22.12 12.23
N GLN A 74 1.58 21.26 11.28
CA GLN A 74 0.62 20.50 10.48
C GLN A 74 0.87 19.00 10.55
N SER A 75 -0.23 18.25 10.66
CA SER A 75 -0.19 16.78 10.55
C SER A 75 0.18 16.35 9.15
N GLY A 76 1.01 15.29 9.07
CA GLY A 76 1.40 14.66 7.82
C GLY A 76 0.35 13.72 7.24
N ILE A 77 0.72 13.05 6.15
CA ILE A 77 -0.16 12.17 5.36
C ILE A 77 -0.78 11.08 6.23
N LEU A 78 0.00 10.44 7.09
CA LEU A 78 -0.46 9.31 7.90
C LEU A 78 -1.55 9.66 8.91
N LYS A 79 -1.73 10.94 9.28
CA LYS A 79 -2.79 11.36 10.21
C LYS A 79 -4.14 11.51 9.53
N ASN A 80 -4.14 11.84 8.25
CA ASN A 80 -5.31 12.37 7.56
C ASN A 80 -5.96 11.36 6.61
N HIS A 81 -5.40 10.14 6.50
CA HIS A 81 -5.85 9.14 5.54
C HIS A 81 -5.98 7.76 6.18
N ASP A 82 -6.84 6.92 5.62
CA ASP A 82 -7.03 5.54 6.02
C ASP A 82 -5.83 4.68 5.67
N PHE A 83 -5.20 4.98 4.54
CA PHE A 83 -3.97 4.34 4.10
C PHE A 83 -3.08 5.28 3.27
N CYS A 84 -1.80 4.98 3.28
CA CYS A 84 -0.79 5.62 2.44
C CYS A 84 -0.11 4.55 1.59
N ALA A 85 -0.23 4.65 0.27
CA ALA A 85 0.40 3.75 -0.67
C ALA A 85 1.60 4.41 -1.35
N PHE A 86 2.76 3.76 -1.31
CA PHE A 86 3.97 4.17 -1.99
C PHE A 86 4.09 3.39 -3.31
N ASP A 87 3.85 4.07 -4.42
CA ASP A 87 3.97 3.50 -5.74
C ASP A 87 5.39 3.66 -6.29
N GLU A 88 5.84 2.65 -7.03
CA GLU A 88 7.22 2.60 -7.53
C GLU A 88 8.24 2.91 -6.42
N ILE A 89 8.13 2.22 -5.28
CA ILE A 89 8.92 2.48 -4.07
C ILE A 89 10.44 2.63 -4.35
N GLN A 90 10.96 1.98 -5.40
CA GLN A 90 12.35 2.06 -5.81
C GLN A 90 12.75 3.46 -6.30
N THR A 91 11.80 4.29 -6.72
CA THR A 91 12.05 5.65 -7.25
C THR A 91 11.90 6.73 -6.19
N ILE A 92 11.41 6.37 -5.01
CA ILE A 92 11.19 7.32 -3.91
C ILE A 92 12.50 7.54 -3.15
N VAL A 93 12.84 8.81 -2.99
CA VAL A 93 14.01 9.24 -2.21
C VAL A 93 13.55 9.60 -0.80
N PHE A 94 13.93 8.79 0.18
CA PHE A 94 13.66 9.08 1.58
C PHE A 94 14.78 9.96 2.15
N GLN A 95 14.37 11.13 2.64
CA GLN A 95 15.30 12.05 3.32
C GLN A 95 15.45 11.64 4.78
N GLU A 96 16.68 11.82 5.33
CA GLU A 96 17.00 11.44 6.71
C GLU A 96 16.61 9.99 7.03
N PRO A 97 17.09 9.00 6.24
CA PRO A 97 16.56 7.64 6.24
C PRO A 97 16.63 6.98 7.62
N ALA A 98 17.66 7.24 8.43
CA ALA A 98 17.78 6.64 9.76
C ALA A 98 16.70 7.14 10.74
N GLU A 99 16.41 8.45 10.74
CA GLU A 99 15.37 9.03 11.59
C GLU A 99 13.99 8.59 11.15
N LEU A 100 13.76 8.52 9.82
CA LEU A 100 12.53 8.04 9.24
C LEU A 100 12.30 6.56 9.59
N GLN A 101 13.32 5.71 9.48
CA GLN A 101 13.24 4.31 9.85
C GLN A 101 12.88 4.13 11.33
N GLY A 102 13.49 4.89 12.23
CA GLY A 102 13.17 4.86 13.65
C GLY A 102 11.69 5.17 13.92
N ALA A 103 11.19 6.25 13.31
CA ALA A 103 9.77 6.64 13.44
C ALA A 103 8.84 5.59 12.82
N LEU A 104 9.18 5.04 11.64
CA LEU A 104 8.39 4.00 10.98
C LEU A 104 8.34 2.70 11.78
N LYS A 105 9.45 2.24 12.37
CA LYS A 105 9.46 1.03 13.20
C LYS A 105 8.47 1.13 14.36
N SER A 106 8.52 2.24 15.09
CA SER A 106 7.59 2.49 16.20
C SER A 106 6.14 2.58 15.70
N TYR A 107 5.93 3.29 14.60
CA TYR A 107 4.61 3.47 14.02
C TYR A 107 3.99 2.16 13.51
N LEU A 108 4.73 1.37 12.73
CA LEU A 108 4.23 0.10 12.17
C LEU A 108 3.88 -0.91 13.27
N GLU A 109 4.60 -0.89 14.40
CA GLU A 109 4.36 -1.78 15.53
C GLU A 109 3.16 -1.35 16.38
N GLN A 110 3.06 -0.05 16.72
CA GLN A 110 2.16 0.44 17.76
C GLN A 110 1.12 1.46 17.26
N GLY A 111 1.19 1.91 15.99
CA GLY A 111 0.41 3.04 15.49
C GLY A 111 0.86 4.39 16.05
N LYS A 112 2.05 4.44 16.66
CA LYS A 112 2.58 5.62 17.36
C LYS A 112 4.01 5.92 16.95
N ALA A 113 4.35 7.21 16.92
CA ALA A 113 5.73 7.66 16.73
C ALA A 113 5.98 8.95 17.52
N THR A 114 7.20 9.14 18.03
CA THR A 114 7.61 10.39 18.66
C THR A 114 8.34 11.26 17.63
N ILE A 115 7.83 12.46 17.41
CA ILE A 115 8.39 13.43 16.47
C ILE A 115 8.81 14.70 17.25
N GLY A 116 10.08 14.73 17.65
CA GLY A 116 10.56 15.73 18.59
C GLY A 116 9.94 15.55 19.96
N ASP A 117 9.16 16.53 20.39
CA ASP A 117 8.43 16.58 21.65
C ASP A 117 6.97 16.14 21.56
N LYS A 118 6.50 15.83 20.36
CA LYS A 118 5.10 15.44 20.11
C LYS A 118 4.94 13.94 19.91
N GLU A 119 3.92 13.36 20.55
CA GLU A 119 3.45 12.01 20.25
C GLU A 119 2.49 12.07 19.04
N PHE A 120 2.79 11.27 18.04
CA PHE A 120 1.98 11.06 16.85
C PHE A 120 1.27 9.71 16.96
N THR A 121 -0.03 9.69 16.72
CA THR A 121 -0.84 8.46 16.68
C THR A 121 -1.71 8.46 15.43
N SER A 122 -1.85 7.32 14.76
CA SER A 122 -2.73 7.18 13.60
C SER A 122 -3.11 5.72 13.37
N GLU A 123 -4.25 5.51 12.73
CA GLU A 123 -4.76 4.21 12.27
C GLU A 123 -4.51 3.97 10.75
N CYS A 124 -3.72 4.83 10.10
CA CYS A 124 -3.39 4.72 8.69
C CYS A 124 -2.59 3.45 8.39
N GLY A 125 -3.04 2.66 7.43
CA GLY A 125 -2.28 1.52 6.92
C GLY A 125 -1.18 1.95 5.94
N LEU A 126 -0.14 1.14 5.79
CA LEU A 126 0.96 1.43 4.88
C LEU A 126 1.05 0.37 3.78
N MET A 127 1.14 0.82 2.52
CA MET A 127 1.33 -0.04 1.36
C MET A 127 2.62 0.31 0.64
N LEU A 128 3.51 -0.66 0.49
CA LEU A 128 4.70 -0.52 -0.36
C LEU A 128 4.48 -1.28 -1.67
N MET A 129 4.52 -0.61 -2.80
CA MET A 129 4.37 -1.23 -4.11
C MET A 129 5.68 -1.13 -4.90
N GLY A 130 6.25 -2.28 -5.21
CA GLY A 130 7.47 -2.40 -5.98
C GLY A 130 7.26 -3.12 -7.31
N ASN A 131 8.12 -2.80 -8.29
CA ASN A 131 8.21 -3.55 -9.52
C ASN A 131 9.25 -4.64 -9.39
N ILE A 132 8.90 -5.85 -9.82
CA ILE A 132 9.81 -7.00 -9.82
C ILE A 132 9.96 -7.56 -11.24
N PRO A 133 11.20 -7.79 -11.72
CA PRO A 133 11.42 -8.42 -13.01
C PRO A 133 11.09 -9.91 -12.94
N LEU A 134 10.45 -10.43 -13.99
CA LEU A 134 10.08 -11.82 -14.12
C LEU A 134 10.84 -12.49 -15.26
N THR A 135 11.08 -13.79 -15.11
CA THR A 135 11.49 -14.70 -16.19
C THR A 135 10.35 -14.92 -17.19
N GLU A 136 10.62 -15.59 -18.30
CA GLU A 136 9.60 -16.02 -19.28
C GLU A 136 8.52 -16.89 -18.64
N ASP A 137 8.87 -17.73 -17.66
CA ASP A 137 7.95 -18.58 -16.89
C ASP A 137 7.18 -17.80 -15.80
N ARG A 138 7.21 -16.46 -15.82
CA ARG A 138 6.55 -15.58 -14.85
C ARG A 138 6.99 -15.80 -13.38
N LYS A 139 8.23 -16.22 -13.17
CA LYS A 139 8.83 -16.32 -11.84
C LYS A 139 9.76 -15.11 -11.60
N PRO A 140 9.87 -14.63 -10.36
CA PRO A 140 10.84 -13.60 -10.03
C PRO A 140 12.27 -14.01 -10.45
N VAL A 141 12.97 -13.09 -11.14
CA VAL A 141 14.36 -13.32 -11.57
C VAL A 141 15.28 -13.53 -10.36
N ASN A 142 15.08 -12.73 -9.32
CA ASN A 142 15.82 -12.84 -8.07
C ASN A 142 14.95 -13.46 -6.98
N LYS A 143 15.47 -14.50 -6.31
CA LYS A 143 14.82 -15.14 -5.16
C LYS A 143 14.82 -14.26 -3.90
N ARG A 144 15.69 -13.26 -3.85
CA ARG A 144 15.69 -12.24 -2.79
C ARG A 144 14.71 -11.13 -3.18
N TYR A 145 13.43 -11.37 -2.99
CA TYR A 145 12.35 -10.50 -3.45
C TYR A 145 12.47 -9.07 -2.90
N PHE A 146 12.87 -8.93 -1.65
CA PHE A 146 13.00 -7.63 -0.99
C PHE A 146 14.18 -6.78 -1.47
N ASP A 147 15.08 -7.32 -2.32
CA ASP A 147 16.10 -6.51 -3.01
C ASP A 147 15.44 -5.48 -3.96
N ALA A 148 14.15 -5.66 -4.29
CA ALA A 148 13.35 -4.68 -5.02
C ALA A 148 12.97 -3.45 -4.19
N LEU A 149 13.12 -3.50 -2.86
CA LEU A 149 12.86 -2.36 -1.98
C LEU A 149 14.12 -1.49 -1.82
N PRO A 150 13.98 -0.18 -1.51
CA PRO A 150 15.10 0.67 -1.10
C PRO A 150 15.80 0.11 0.15
N ASP A 151 17.10 0.38 0.31
CA ASP A 151 17.89 -0.09 1.45
C ASP A 151 17.26 0.25 2.81
N SER A 152 16.63 1.43 2.90
CA SER A 152 15.90 1.88 4.09
C SER A 152 14.72 0.99 4.49
N PHE A 153 14.21 0.15 3.59
CA PHE A 153 13.10 -0.77 3.86
C PHE A 153 13.52 -2.25 3.88
N ARG A 154 14.81 -2.56 3.65
CA ARG A 154 15.31 -3.95 3.65
C ARG A 154 15.75 -4.46 5.01
N GLU A 155 15.79 -3.60 6.02
CA GLU A 155 16.14 -4.01 7.37
C GLU A 155 15.10 -5.00 7.90
N SER A 156 15.57 -6.16 8.40
CA SER A 156 14.69 -7.24 8.88
C SER A 156 13.70 -6.75 9.93
N ALA A 157 14.16 -5.96 10.89
CA ALA A 157 13.32 -5.40 11.94
C ALA A 157 12.19 -4.50 11.43
N LEU A 158 12.34 -3.86 10.26
CA LEU A 158 11.27 -3.11 9.63
C LEU A 158 10.34 -4.04 8.83
N LEU A 159 10.92 -5.01 8.10
CA LEU A 159 10.15 -5.97 7.29
C LEU A 159 9.23 -6.84 8.17
N ASP A 160 9.69 -7.24 9.34
CA ASP A 160 8.91 -8.06 10.30
C ASP A 160 7.63 -7.36 10.80
N ARG A 161 7.48 -6.05 10.55
CA ARG A 161 6.30 -5.26 10.92
C ARG A 161 5.28 -5.13 9.81
N PHE A 162 5.56 -5.69 8.65
CA PHE A 162 4.56 -5.81 7.59
C PHE A 162 3.75 -7.09 7.80
N HIS A 163 2.44 -6.94 7.82
CA HIS A 163 1.49 -8.01 8.15
C HIS A 163 1.20 -8.92 6.96
N CYS A 164 1.36 -8.42 5.73
CA CYS A 164 1.01 -9.11 4.52
C CYS A 164 2.02 -8.84 3.40
N PHE A 165 2.30 -9.88 2.62
CA PHE A 165 3.08 -9.80 1.40
C PHE A 165 2.25 -10.34 0.24
N ILE A 166 1.99 -9.50 -0.77
CA ILE A 166 1.25 -9.88 -1.98
C ILE A 166 2.25 -10.26 -3.06
N GLU A 167 2.18 -11.52 -3.47
CA GLU A 167 2.99 -12.09 -4.55
C GLU A 167 2.39 -11.73 -5.92
N GLY A 168 2.40 -10.43 -6.24
CA GLY A 168 1.72 -9.87 -7.40
C GLY A 168 2.21 -10.39 -8.76
N TRP A 169 3.24 -11.23 -8.81
CA TRP A 169 3.66 -11.93 -10.03
C TRP A 169 2.68 -13.03 -10.46
N TYR A 170 1.81 -13.52 -9.58
CA TYR A 170 0.72 -14.41 -9.96
C TYR A 170 -0.44 -13.68 -10.65
N LEU A 171 -0.55 -12.37 -10.43
CA LEU A 171 -1.61 -11.57 -11.03
C LEU A 171 -1.41 -11.40 -12.54
N PRO A 172 -2.47 -11.50 -13.33
CA PRO A 172 -2.40 -11.29 -14.77
C PRO A 172 -2.09 -9.81 -15.08
N ARG A 173 -1.50 -9.58 -16.24
CA ARG A 173 -1.43 -8.21 -16.78
C ARG A 173 -2.82 -7.78 -17.21
N ILE A 174 -3.28 -6.67 -16.63
CA ILE A 174 -4.60 -6.12 -16.92
C ILE A 174 -4.67 -5.67 -18.39
N ASN A 175 -5.73 -6.08 -19.05
CA ASN A 175 -6.02 -5.72 -20.43
C ASN A 175 -7.51 -5.35 -20.59
N LYS A 176 -7.88 -4.84 -21.75
CA LYS A 176 -9.24 -4.35 -22.03
C LYS A 176 -10.33 -5.42 -21.91
N SER A 177 -10.01 -6.70 -22.16
CA SER A 177 -10.99 -7.79 -22.05
C SER A 177 -11.34 -8.13 -20.59
N MET A 178 -10.51 -7.73 -19.65
CA MET A 178 -10.73 -7.93 -18.22
C MET A 178 -11.61 -6.85 -17.58
N ILE A 179 -11.96 -5.79 -18.33
CA ILE A 179 -12.81 -4.73 -17.80
C ILE A 179 -14.26 -5.18 -17.90
N TYR A 180 -14.97 -5.15 -16.77
CA TYR A 180 -16.38 -5.45 -16.69
C TYR A 180 -17.23 -4.43 -17.48
N LYS A 181 -18.19 -4.89 -18.26
CA LYS A 181 -19.02 -4.05 -19.13
C LYS A 181 -20.48 -3.89 -18.66
N GLY A 182 -20.79 -4.41 -17.49
CA GLY A 182 -22.13 -4.35 -16.90
C GLY A 182 -22.31 -3.21 -15.89
N TRP A 183 -23.38 -3.30 -15.13
CA TRP A 183 -23.65 -2.39 -14.03
C TRP A 183 -22.71 -2.69 -12.84
N THR A 184 -22.03 -1.67 -12.34
CA THR A 184 -21.17 -1.79 -11.19
C THR A 184 -21.64 -0.86 -10.07
N MET A 185 -21.21 -1.14 -8.85
CA MET A 185 -21.42 -0.23 -7.73
C MET A 185 -20.65 1.07 -7.98
N ASN A 186 -21.24 2.21 -7.64
CA ASN A 186 -20.56 3.49 -7.66
C ASN A 186 -19.33 3.44 -6.72
N MET A 187 -18.18 3.86 -7.22
CA MET A 187 -16.91 3.76 -6.49
C MET A 187 -16.87 4.66 -5.26
N GLU A 188 -17.51 5.84 -5.30
CA GLU A 188 -17.61 6.71 -4.13
C GLU A 188 -18.43 6.03 -3.02
N TYR A 189 -19.56 5.42 -3.39
CA TYR A 189 -20.38 4.68 -2.43
C TYR A 189 -19.64 3.47 -1.86
N PHE A 190 -18.92 2.74 -2.71
CA PHE A 190 -18.07 1.64 -2.25
C PHE A 190 -16.99 2.11 -1.27
N SER A 191 -16.35 3.25 -1.56
CA SER A 191 -15.36 3.89 -0.69
C SER A 191 -15.94 4.24 0.69
N GLU A 192 -17.16 4.78 0.73
CA GLU A 192 -17.86 5.08 2.00
C GLU A 192 -18.14 3.81 2.82
N ILE A 193 -18.58 2.73 2.17
CA ILE A 193 -18.80 1.45 2.85
C ILE A 193 -17.50 0.96 3.48
N MET A 194 -16.41 0.94 2.72
CA MET A 194 -15.11 0.46 3.20
C MET A 194 -14.59 1.31 4.37
N HIS A 195 -14.69 2.63 4.26
CA HIS A 195 -14.32 3.56 5.33
C HIS A 195 -15.17 3.35 6.59
N THR A 196 -16.50 3.14 6.42
CA THR A 196 -17.41 2.87 7.54
C THR A 196 -17.09 1.54 8.22
N LEU A 197 -16.81 0.48 7.46
CA LEU A 197 -16.40 -0.81 7.99
C LEU A 197 -15.11 -0.73 8.82
N ARG A 198 -14.19 0.14 8.42
CA ARG A 198 -12.91 0.36 9.11
C ARG A 198 -13.07 0.84 10.55
N VAL A 199 -14.11 1.64 10.84
CA VAL A 199 -14.36 2.19 12.18
C VAL A 199 -15.31 1.31 13.01
N GLN A 200 -15.90 0.29 12.41
CA GLN A 200 -16.76 -0.66 13.10
C GLN A 200 -15.90 -1.79 13.69
N ASN A 201 -16.03 -2.00 14.99
CA ASN A 201 -15.43 -3.17 15.63
C ASN A 201 -16.33 -4.38 15.34
N VAL A 202 -15.90 -5.23 14.41
CA VAL A 202 -16.62 -6.46 14.01
C VAL A 202 -16.10 -7.73 14.71
N TYR A 203 -15.22 -7.56 15.71
CA TYR A 203 -14.66 -8.65 16.52
C TYR A 203 -15.30 -8.74 17.88
#